data_e11b60aa5f1de1039e00341962a86ac6
#
_entry.id   e11b60aa5f1de1039e00341962a86ac6
#
_cell.length_a   1.000
_cell.length_b   1.000
_cell.length_c   1.000
_cell.angle_alpha   90.00
_cell.angle_beta   90.00
_cell.angle_gamma   90.00
#
_symmetry.space_group_name_H-M   'P 1'
#
loop_
_entity.id
_entity.type
_entity.pdbx_description
1 polymer ?
#
loop_
_entity_poly.entity_id
_entity_poly.type
_entity_poly.pdbx_seq_one_letter_code
_entity_poly.pdbx_strand_id
1 'polypeptide(L)'
;MNRLFHFIFFTVLATVIAACSSDVVREGYLASDRPDVAIWEFGKKDTAARIGTLPRGTMVRFSSAKSKRSGGIRYLHARHDKQSFYIEESSICDSLPDAVREKEMYIQTSASVIGDTLTSSISGFARKKDRVEILGHDFLLPDGSVNRYHVRSKGARGWVFGKYLVPTAEEAAQHYDEFDDAHRSVKNSFKGGEAAGCEFRPYAKPVFADNPMPDPVNAFYLTISPAGLKHIDEYIALADSTNINAFVIDIKDNECPGYKAEAMEKHSPTNYKWGGAGKEKLYKEAIAKLHEKGYYVIGRITCFKDSYYAKDHPSSSICEKSTGKPFLHNKSYWPSAYSRDVWQFNVELAKESVRKFGLNEVNFDYVRFPDKMISIDDQMDYKNRYGESKVQAIQNFIRYACDELHQLGVYVSIDVFGESANPGYTTAYGQYWPAISTIADVICAMPYPDHFADHYYGISKPWNHPYEIMKAWGKRVQGRQAVTASPAVVRTWIQAYHVMRWVDRNGLDNSPNYIEREIRGLYDSGLTGGYSTWLASGNISVYRSQKAAYQLDYPSLPPIDSLNTFITPAI
;
A
#
# COMPACT_ATOMS: atom_id res chain seq x y z
N MET A 1 -21.62 9.28 -77.86
CA MET A 1 -20.44 9.69 -78.67
C MET A 1 -19.23 9.18 -77.89
N ASN A 2 -18.72 8.08 -78.33
CA ASN A 2 -17.36 7.78 -78.84
C ASN A 2 -16.24 8.33 -77.95
N ARG A 3 -15.27 7.61 -77.45
CA ARG A 3 -14.29 6.60 -77.93
C ARG A 3 -13.35 6.36 -76.76
N LEU A 4 -12.48 5.46 -76.63
CA LEU A 4 -11.93 4.31 -77.38
C LEU A 4 -10.99 3.56 -76.41
N PHE A 5 -11.06 2.29 -76.41
CA PHE A 5 -10.13 1.40 -75.73
C PHE A 5 -8.74 1.44 -76.33
N HIS A 6 -7.67 1.45 -75.52
CA HIS A 6 -6.35 1.02 -75.96
C HIS A 6 -5.85 -0.05 -74.97
N PHE A 7 -5.80 -1.26 -75.52
CA PHE A 7 -5.07 -2.40 -74.89
C PHE A 7 -3.57 -2.21 -75.21
N ILE A 8 -2.73 -2.23 -74.21
CA ILE A 8 -1.29 -2.42 -74.38
C ILE A 8 -0.89 -3.72 -73.77
N PHE A 9 -0.53 -4.66 -74.60
CA PHE A 9 0.11 -5.92 -74.23
C PHE A 9 1.52 -5.62 -73.72
N PHE A 10 1.83 -5.91 -72.46
CA PHE A 10 3.19 -6.00 -71.99
C PHE A 10 3.60 -7.48 -71.92
N THR A 11 4.51 -7.83 -72.75
CA THR A 11 5.23 -9.12 -72.77
C THR A 11 6.10 -9.21 -71.53
N VAL A 12 5.76 -10.12 -70.58
CA VAL A 12 6.60 -10.37 -69.43
C VAL A 12 7.76 -11.27 -69.84
N LEU A 13 8.92 -10.65 -69.94
CA LEU A 13 10.19 -11.39 -70.05
C LEU A 13 10.56 -11.93 -68.67
N ALA A 14 10.35 -13.22 -68.42
CA ALA A 14 10.75 -13.89 -67.21
C ALA A 14 12.28 -14.02 -67.16
N THR A 15 12.90 -13.04 -66.53
CA THR A 15 14.31 -13.17 -66.11
C THR A 15 14.33 -13.96 -64.78
N VAL A 16 14.79 -15.18 -64.86
CA VAL A 16 15.16 -15.99 -63.68
C VAL A 16 16.38 -15.33 -63.05
N ILE A 17 16.14 -14.44 -62.10
CA ILE A 17 17.20 -13.99 -61.20
C ILE A 17 17.39 -15.12 -60.16
N ALA A 18 18.50 -15.84 -60.28
CA ALA A 18 19.02 -16.66 -59.20
C ALA A 18 19.27 -15.73 -58.00
N ALA A 19 18.32 -15.64 -57.10
CA ALA A 19 18.49 -14.92 -55.84
C ALA A 19 19.58 -15.65 -55.05
N CYS A 20 20.77 -15.11 -55.03
CA CYS A 20 21.67 -15.28 -53.91
C CYS A 20 20.85 -14.91 -52.67
N SER A 21 20.53 -15.84 -51.80
CA SER A 21 19.84 -15.56 -50.54
C SER A 21 20.79 -14.73 -49.67
N SER A 22 20.69 -13.40 -49.85
CA SER A 22 21.28 -12.49 -48.87
C SER A 22 20.67 -12.82 -47.52
N ASP A 23 21.52 -13.06 -46.53
CA ASP A 23 21.13 -13.34 -45.17
C ASP A 23 20.24 -12.18 -44.63
N VAL A 24 18.93 -12.32 -44.80
CA VAL A 24 17.98 -11.31 -44.38
C VAL A 24 17.88 -11.33 -42.86
N VAL A 25 18.54 -10.38 -42.24
CA VAL A 25 18.41 -10.15 -40.79
C VAL A 25 17.08 -9.44 -40.53
N ARG A 26 16.28 -10.00 -39.68
CA ARG A 26 14.99 -9.46 -39.23
C ARG A 26 15.11 -9.00 -37.77
N GLU A 27 14.25 -8.09 -37.39
CA GLU A 27 14.01 -7.73 -35.99
C GLU A 27 12.74 -8.40 -35.50
N GLY A 28 12.71 -8.77 -34.23
CA GLY A 28 11.55 -9.36 -33.55
C GLY A 28 11.73 -9.32 -32.05
N TYR A 29 10.72 -9.76 -31.34
CA TYR A 29 10.69 -9.75 -29.87
C TYR A 29 10.70 -11.16 -29.32
N LEU A 30 11.40 -11.35 -28.20
CA LEU A 30 11.35 -12.62 -27.48
C LEU A 30 9.97 -12.85 -26.88
N ALA A 31 9.39 -14.02 -27.10
CA ALA A 31 8.03 -14.37 -26.72
C ALA A 31 8.00 -15.65 -25.88
N SER A 32 7.22 -15.67 -24.82
CA SER A 32 7.09 -16.80 -23.89
C SER A 32 5.78 -16.72 -23.10
N ASP A 33 5.41 -17.82 -22.48
CA ASP A 33 4.41 -17.91 -21.41
C ASP A 33 5.01 -17.69 -20.00
N ARG A 34 6.28 -17.27 -19.94
CA ARG A 34 7.02 -16.90 -18.73
C ARG A 34 7.79 -15.60 -18.94
N PRO A 35 8.17 -14.89 -17.86
CA PRO A 35 8.89 -13.63 -17.97
C PRO A 35 10.23 -13.70 -18.68
N ASP A 36 10.86 -14.88 -18.71
CA ASP A 36 12.18 -15.12 -19.30
C ASP A 36 12.12 -16.09 -20.47
N VAL A 37 13.03 -15.91 -21.41
CA VAL A 37 13.22 -16.75 -22.60
C VAL A 37 14.61 -17.32 -22.59
N ALA A 38 14.73 -18.66 -22.74
CA ALA A 38 16.01 -19.35 -22.77
C ALA A 38 16.82 -18.97 -24.01
N ILE A 39 18.13 -18.75 -23.83
CA ILE A 39 19.11 -18.57 -24.90
C ILE A 39 20.09 -19.72 -24.90
N TRP A 40 20.58 -20.11 -26.11
CA TRP A 40 21.28 -21.33 -26.34
C TRP A 40 22.58 -21.12 -27.12
N GLU A 41 23.52 -22.03 -26.97
CA GLU A 41 24.65 -22.19 -27.87
C GLU A 41 24.70 -23.63 -28.44
N PHE A 42 25.46 -23.81 -29.52
CA PHE A 42 25.62 -25.10 -30.16
C PHE A 42 27.06 -25.58 -30.06
N GLY A 43 27.25 -26.73 -29.41
CA GLY A 43 28.52 -27.40 -29.31
C GLY A 43 28.94 -28.13 -30.62
N LYS A 44 30.12 -28.74 -30.58
CA LYS A 44 30.72 -29.46 -31.76
C LYS A 44 29.85 -30.58 -32.36
N LYS A 45 28.89 -31.13 -31.60
CA LYS A 45 27.96 -32.20 -32.03
C LYS A 45 26.59 -31.71 -32.43
N ASP A 46 26.43 -30.42 -32.74
CA ASP A 46 25.14 -29.76 -33.04
C ASP A 46 24.04 -29.99 -31.97
N THR A 47 24.46 -30.15 -30.73
CA THR A 47 23.56 -30.20 -29.57
C THR A 47 23.40 -28.82 -28.98
N ALA A 48 22.13 -28.43 -28.77
CA ALA A 48 21.80 -27.15 -28.10
C ALA A 48 22.07 -27.28 -26.58
N ALA A 49 22.79 -26.31 -26.03
CA ALA A 49 23.02 -26.15 -24.60
C ALA A 49 22.50 -24.81 -24.15
N ARG A 50 21.68 -24.78 -23.10
CA ARG A 50 21.18 -23.53 -22.53
C ARG A 50 22.31 -22.77 -21.85
N ILE A 51 22.50 -21.51 -22.22
CA ILE A 51 23.58 -20.65 -21.68
C ILE A 51 23.05 -19.52 -20.79
N GLY A 52 21.73 -19.31 -20.75
CA GLY A 52 21.12 -18.28 -19.93
C GLY A 52 19.68 -18.00 -20.33
N THR A 53 19.20 -16.84 -19.93
CA THR A 53 17.89 -16.30 -20.30
C THR A 53 17.99 -14.83 -20.63
N LEU A 54 17.02 -14.33 -21.40
CA LEU A 54 16.76 -12.89 -21.59
C LEU A 54 15.30 -12.62 -21.26
N PRO A 55 14.98 -11.40 -20.81
CA PRO A 55 13.60 -10.99 -20.55
C PRO A 55 12.72 -11.14 -21.79
N ARG A 56 11.51 -11.63 -21.62
CA ARG A 56 10.44 -11.57 -22.62
C ARG A 56 10.23 -10.12 -23.07
N GLY A 57 9.93 -9.91 -24.35
CA GLY A 57 9.81 -8.56 -24.93
C GLY A 57 11.15 -7.93 -25.33
N THR A 58 12.29 -8.56 -25.03
CA THR A 58 13.58 -8.11 -25.53
C THR A 58 13.61 -8.14 -27.06
N MET A 59 13.96 -7.02 -27.68
CA MET A 59 14.14 -6.95 -29.13
C MET A 59 15.44 -7.62 -29.53
N VAL A 60 15.38 -8.50 -30.50
CA VAL A 60 16.53 -9.25 -31.06
C VAL A 60 16.59 -9.10 -32.56
N ARG A 61 17.81 -9.13 -33.11
CA ARG A 61 18.04 -9.31 -34.54
C ARG A 61 18.36 -10.75 -34.82
N PHE A 62 17.63 -11.38 -35.72
CA PHE A 62 17.80 -12.81 -36.02
C PHE A 62 17.84 -13.08 -37.50
N SER A 63 18.42 -14.23 -37.87
CA SER A 63 18.51 -14.73 -39.24
C SER A 63 17.89 -16.12 -39.35
N SER A 64 16.93 -16.28 -40.27
CA SER A 64 16.34 -17.56 -40.61
C SER A 64 17.28 -18.44 -41.46
N ALA A 65 18.25 -17.85 -42.16
CA ALA A 65 19.25 -18.55 -42.94
C ALA A 65 20.30 -19.23 -42.03
N LYS A 66 20.59 -18.63 -40.86
CA LYS A 66 21.50 -19.19 -39.86
C LYS A 66 20.71 -19.93 -38.79
N SER A 67 20.12 -21.08 -39.18
CA SER A 67 19.35 -21.92 -38.24
C SER A 67 20.04 -23.23 -38.00
N LYS A 68 19.82 -23.81 -36.80
CA LYS A 68 20.23 -25.14 -36.41
C LYS A 68 19.05 -25.96 -35.90
N ARG A 69 19.19 -27.29 -35.83
CA ARG A 69 18.17 -28.15 -35.23
C ARG A 69 18.80 -29.03 -34.15
N SER A 70 18.11 -29.20 -33.04
CA SER A 70 18.49 -30.13 -31.98
C SER A 70 17.21 -30.65 -31.32
N GLY A 71 17.11 -31.98 -31.13
CA GLY A 71 15.92 -32.58 -30.52
C GLY A 71 14.58 -32.30 -31.23
N GLY A 72 14.60 -32.10 -32.57
CA GLY A 72 13.41 -31.76 -33.35
C GLY A 72 13.05 -30.26 -33.34
N ILE A 73 13.64 -29.45 -32.47
CA ILE A 73 13.41 -28.02 -32.35
C ILE A 73 14.33 -27.26 -33.31
N ARG A 74 13.79 -26.21 -33.94
CA ARG A 74 14.56 -25.30 -34.80
C ARG A 74 14.98 -24.09 -33.98
N TYR A 75 16.26 -23.73 -34.06
CA TYR A 75 16.88 -22.60 -33.39
C TYR A 75 17.40 -21.61 -34.43
N LEU A 76 17.12 -20.35 -34.25
CA LEU A 76 17.59 -19.25 -35.08
C LEU A 76 18.77 -18.56 -34.42
N HIS A 77 19.79 -18.20 -35.21
CA HIS A 77 20.88 -17.38 -34.72
C HIS A 77 20.39 -15.95 -34.50
N ALA A 78 20.55 -15.43 -33.29
CA ALA A 78 20.09 -14.13 -32.86
C ALA A 78 21.20 -13.31 -32.20
N ARG A 79 20.98 -11.99 -32.15
CA ARG A 79 21.85 -11.04 -31.47
C ARG A 79 21.01 -10.04 -30.67
N HIS A 80 21.51 -9.77 -29.48
CA HIS A 80 21.03 -8.66 -28.65
C HIS A 80 22.27 -7.95 -28.10
N ASP A 81 22.37 -6.62 -28.28
CA ASP A 81 23.57 -5.84 -27.99
C ASP A 81 24.83 -6.44 -28.64
N LYS A 82 25.83 -6.80 -27.85
CA LYS A 82 27.10 -7.41 -28.29
C LYS A 82 27.10 -8.94 -28.22
N GLN A 83 26.05 -9.55 -27.69
CA GLN A 83 25.95 -10.99 -27.50
C GLN A 83 25.30 -11.69 -28.71
N SER A 84 25.88 -12.83 -29.12
CA SER A 84 25.30 -13.72 -30.13
C SER A 84 24.93 -15.05 -29.47
N PHE A 85 23.77 -15.59 -29.82
CA PHE A 85 23.22 -16.80 -29.24
C PHE A 85 22.22 -17.43 -30.23
N TYR A 86 21.67 -18.58 -29.86
CA TYR A 86 20.55 -19.21 -30.55
C TYR A 86 19.29 -19.10 -29.70
N ILE A 87 18.14 -18.97 -30.35
CA ILE A 87 16.81 -18.97 -29.71
C ILE A 87 15.89 -19.92 -30.47
N GLU A 88 14.96 -20.54 -29.78
CA GLU A 88 13.93 -21.33 -30.42
C GLU A 88 13.10 -20.45 -31.36
N GLU A 89 12.86 -20.92 -32.59
CA GLU A 89 12.03 -20.17 -33.55
C GLU A 89 10.63 -19.84 -32.99
N SER A 90 10.10 -20.78 -32.21
CA SER A 90 8.84 -20.62 -31.50
C SER A 90 8.85 -19.49 -30.45
N SER A 91 10.02 -19.03 -29.98
CA SER A 91 10.17 -17.98 -28.97
C SER A 91 10.41 -16.61 -29.56
N ILE A 92 10.02 -16.39 -30.83
CA ILE A 92 10.09 -15.07 -31.50
C ILE A 92 8.69 -14.68 -31.97
N CYS A 93 8.38 -13.39 -31.91
CA CYS A 93 7.18 -12.78 -32.48
C CYS A 93 7.53 -11.45 -33.16
N ASP A 94 6.64 -10.98 -34.05
CA ASP A 94 6.86 -9.78 -34.83
C ASP A 94 6.43 -8.50 -34.09
N SER A 95 5.61 -8.62 -33.03
CA SER A 95 5.12 -7.48 -32.29
C SER A 95 5.29 -7.65 -30.78
N LEU A 96 5.56 -6.58 -30.05
CA LEU A 96 5.72 -6.59 -28.60
C LEU A 96 4.47 -7.12 -27.84
N PRO A 97 3.24 -6.77 -28.25
CA PRO A 97 2.03 -7.35 -27.63
C PRO A 97 1.94 -8.87 -27.76
N ASP A 98 2.48 -9.47 -28.82
CA ASP A 98 2.47 -10.93 -29.04
C ASP A 98 3.56 -11.67 -28.26
N ALA A 99 4.41 -10.93 -27.55
CA ALA A 99 5.44 -11.52 -26.69
C ALA A 99 4.86 -12.26 -25.49
N VAL A 100 3.66 -11.88 -25.04
CA VAL A 100 2.94 -12.48 -23.92
C VAL A 100 2.01 -13.58 -24.44
N ARG A 101 2.25 -14.83 -24.01
CA ARG A 101 1.55 -16.01 -24.57
C ARG A 101 0.62 -16.72 -23.61
N GLU A 102 0.55 -16.29 -22.38
CA GLU A 102 -0.36 -16.84 -21.39
C GLU A 102 -1.81 -16.69 -21.86
N LYS A 103 -2.57 -17.77 -21.78
CA LYS A 103 -4.03 -17.80 -22.04
C LYS A 103 -4.82 -17.96 -20.76
N GLU A 104 -4.22 -18.58 -19.77
CA GLU A 104 -4.76 -18.74 -18.43
C GLU A 104 -3.65 -18.70 -17.40
N MET A 105 -3.97 -18.25 -16.22
CA MET A 105 -3.09 -18.21 -15.07
C MET A 105 -3.88 -18.49 -13.79
N TYR A 106 -3.19 -18.53 -12.66
CA TYR A 106 -3.77 -18.81 -11.35
C TYR A 106 -3.38 -17.73 -10.36
N ILE A 107 -4.33 -17.37 -9.49
CA ILE A 107 -4.10 -16.37 -8.44
C ILE A 107 -3.27 -16.97 -7.31
N GLN A 108 -2.07 -16.50 -7.10
CA GLN A 108 -1.24 -16.88 -5.94
C GLN A 108 -1.54 -16.06 -4.69
N THR A 109 -1.98 -14.82 -4.86
CA THR A 109 -2.35 -13.91 -3.76
C THR A 109 -3.69 -13.28 -4.10
N SER A 110 -4.67 -13.38 -3.20
CA SER A 110 -6.00 -12.79 -3.41
C SER A 110 -5.92 -11.30 -3.68
N ALA A 111 -6.61 -10.82 -4.71
CA ALA A 111 -6.54 -9.43 -5.16
C ALA A 111 -7.87 -8.92 -5.68
N SER A 112 -8.06 -7.60 -5.64
CA SER A 112 -9.16 -6.94 -6.31
C SER A 112 -9.00 -6.99 -7.82
N VAL A 113 -10.10 -7.21 -8.54
CA VAL A 113 -10.17 -7.09 -10.01
C VAL A 113 -10.62 -5.68 -10.30
N ILE A 114 -9.74 -4.88 -10.89
CA ILE A 114 -10.01 -3.47 -11.19
C ILE A 114 -10.75 -3.37 -12.51
N GLY A 115 -11.81 -2.58 -12.55
CA GLY A 115 -12.65 -2.46 -13.74
C GLY A 115 -11.95 -1.87 -14.96
N ASP A 116 -12.54 -2.08 -16.13
CA ASP A 116 -11.96 -1.73 -17.45
C ASP A 116 -11.70 -0.23 -17.65
N THR A 117 -12.36 0.64 -16.91
CA THR A 117 -12.31 2.10 -17.12
C THR A 117 -11.11 2.79 -16.48
N LEU A 118 -10.09 2.07 -16.01
CA LEU A 118 -8.90 2.63 -15.34
C LEU A 118 -9.21 3.55 -14.13
N THR A 119 -10.45 3.58 -13.71
CA THR A 119 -10.85 4.14 -12.40
C THR A 119 -10.53 3.10 -11.34
N SER A 120 -10.36 3.50 -10.09
CA SER A 120 -10.13 2.56 -8.97
C SER A 120 -11.35 1.65 -8.69
N SER A 121 -12.28 1.52 -9.64
CA SER A 121 -13.48 0.71 -9.51
C SER A 121 -13.16 -0.77 -9.38
N ILE A 122 -13.75 -1.42 -8.39
CA ILE A 122 -13.57 -2.84 -8.16
C ILE A 122 -14.73 -3.59 -8.82
N SER A 123 -14.44 -4.33 -9.90
CA SER A 123 -15.43 -5.18 -10.60
C SER A 123 -15.63 -6.54 -9.93
N GLY A 124 -14.67 -6.97 -9.12
CA GLY A 124 -14.72 -8.24 -8.41
C GLY A 124 -13.51 -8.51 -7.54
N PHE A 125 -13.43 -9.72 -7.03
CA PHE A 125 -12.34 -10.17 -6.17
C PHE A 125 -11.90 -11.58 -6.59
N ALA A 126 -10.65 -11.73 -6.97
CA ALA A 126 -10.04 -13.00 -7.32
C ALA A 126 -9.33 -13.59 -6.09
N ARG A 127 -9.64 -14.83 -5.75
CA ARG A 127 -9.12 -15.51 -4.57
C ARG A 127 -7.90 -16.35 -4.92
N LYS A 128 -7.02 -16.54 -3.95
CA LYS A 128 -5.92 -17.51 -4.07
C LYS A 128 -6.43 -18.83 -4.64
N LYS A 129 -5.71 -19.39 -5.60
CA LYS A 129 -6.00 -20.59 -6.40
C LYS A 129 -7.11 -20.44 -7.46
N ASP A 130 -7.74 -19.29 -7.58
CA ASP A 130 -8.69 -19.08 -8.68
C ASP A 130 -7.94 -19.14 -10.01
N ARG A 131 -8.50 -19.89 -10.98
CA ARG A 131 -8.09 -19.86 -12.37
C ARG A 131 -8.69 -18.63 -13.04
N VAL A 132 -7.89 -17.92 -13.81
CA VAL A 132 -8.30 -16.77 -14.60
C VAL A 132 -7.94 -16.95 -16.06
N GLU A 133 -8.84 -16.51 -16.94
CA GLU A 133 -8.58 -16.41 -18.37
C GLU A 133 -7.88 -15.07 -18.64
N ILE A 134 -6.80 -15.10 -19.42
CA ILE A 134 -6.07 -13.90 -19.84
C ILE A 134 -6.70 -13.36 -21.12
N LEU A 135 -7.20 -12.14 -21.07
CA LEU A 135 -7.82 -11.41 -22.19
C LEU A 135 -6.86 -10.43 -22.85
N GLY A 136 -5.78 -10.07 -22.18
CA GLY A 136 -4.76 -9.13 -22.64
C GLY A 136 -3.84 -8.71 -21.50
N HIS A 137 -2.99 -7.74 -21.78
CA HIS A 137 -2.07 -7.16 -20.80
C HIS A 137 -1.81 -5.68 -21.10
N ASP A 138 -1.24 -4.94 -20.15
CA ASP A 138 -0.80 -3.56 -20.35
C ASP A 138 0.64 -3.53 -20.89
N PHE A 139 1.65 -3.35 -20.07
CA PHE A 139 3.05 -3.28 -20.52
C PHE A 139 3.93 -4.29 -19.77
N LEU A 140 5.11 -4.56 -20.37
CA LEU A 140 6.14 -5.40 -19.75
C LEU A 140 7.04 -4.56 -18.85
N LEU A 141 7.39 -5.12 -17.71
CA LEU A 141 8.43 -4.61 -16.82
C LEU A 141 9.82 -5.00 -17.38
N PRO A 142 10.90 -4.36 -16.90
CA PRO A 142 12.26 -4.62 -17.41
C PRO A 142 12.72 -6.09 -17.28
N ASP A 143 12.16 -6.85 -16.34
CA ASP A 143 12.43 -8.27 -16.13
C ASP A 143 11.59 -9.19 -17.03
N GLY A 144 10.77 -8.63 -17.94
CA GLY A 144 9.88 -9.37 -18.83
C GLY A 144 8.56 -9.80 -18.20
N SER A 145 8.32 -9.51 -16.93
CA SER A 145 7.02 -9.75 -16.30
C SER A 145 5.97 -8.73 -16.80
N VAL A 146 4.71 -9.09 -16.73
CA VAL A 146 3.60 -8.21 -17.09
C VAL A 146 3.22 -7.38 -15.87
N ASN A 147 3.07 -6.07 -16.02
CA ASN A 147 2.62 -5.20 -14.94
C ASN A 147 1.19 -5.55 -14.51
N ARG A 148 0.23 -5.58 -15.45
CA ARG A 148 -1.14 -6.03 -15.20
C ARG A 148 -1.67 -6.86 -16.36
N TYR A 149 -2.39 -7.91 -16.02
CA TYR A 149 -3.20 -8.69 -16.96
C TYR A 149 -4.65 -8.23 -16.92
N HIS A 150 -5.24 -8.13 -18.10
CA HIS A 150 -6.68 -8.04 -18.24
C HIS A 150 -7.25 -9.46 -18.17
N VAL A 151 -8.10 -9.71 -17.20
CA VAL A 151 -8.55 -11.07 -16.87
C VAL A 151 -10.07 -11.20 -16.81
N ARG A 152 -10.53 -12.45 -16.95
CA ARG A 152 -11.90 -12.87 -16.62
C ARG A 152 -11.82 -13.93 -15.51
N SER A 153 -12.54 -13.71 -14.40
CA SER A 153 -12.61 -14.63 -13.27
C SER A 153 -14.01 -14.63 -12.66
N LYS A 154 -14.67 -15.80 -12.59
CA LYS A 154 -15.97 -15.99 -11.89
C LYS A 154 -17.02 -14.88 -12.13
N GLY A 155 -17.12 -14.42 -13.38
CA GLY A 155 -18.08 -13.36 -13.76
C GLY A 155 -17.55 -11.93 -13.59
N ALA A 156 -16.40 -11.73 -12.97
CA ALA A 156 -15.71 -10.44 -12.96
C ALA A 156 -14.77 -10.33 -14.16
N ARG A 157 -14.65 -9.13 -14.72
CA ARG A 157 -13.72 -8.78 -15.78
C ARG A 157 -13.01 -7.49 -15.42
N GLY A 158 -11.70 -7.44 -15.67
CA GLY A 158 -10.89 -6.25 -15.37
C GLY A 158 -9.41 -6.60 -15.21
N TRP A 159 -8.68 -5.74 -14.53
CA TRP A 159 -7.23 -5.77 -14.41
C TRP A 159 -6.76 -6.35 -13.07
N VAL A 160 -5.75 -7.21 -13.11
CA VAL A 160 -5.07 -7.74 -11.93
C VAL A 160 -3.56 -7.59 -12.13
N PHE A 161 -2.84 -7.16 -11.10
CA PHE A 161 -1.38 -7.04 -11.17
C PHE A 161 -0.72 -8.40 -11.42
N GLY A 162 0.24 -8.42 -12.35
CA GLY A 162 0.96 -9.63 -12.75
C GLY A 162 1.67 -10.33 -11.59
N LYS A 163 2.16 -9.56 -10.62
CA LYS A 163 2.79 -10.08 -9.39
C LYS A 163 1.90 -11.02 -8.56
N TYR A 164 0.59 -11.04 -8.80
CA TYR A 164 -0.38 -11.90 -8.11
C TYR A 164 -0.76 -13.15 -8.91
N LEU A 165 -0.22 -13.31 -10.09
CA LEU A 165 -0.55 -14.40 -11.02
C LEU A 165 0.65 -15.31 -11.24
N VAL A 166 0.38 -16.60 -11.31
CA VAL A 166 1.38 -17.63 -11.62
C VAL A 166 0.83 -18.59 -12.68
N PRO A 167 1.71 -19.23 -13.47
CA PRO A 167 1.30 -20.08 -14.58
C PRO A 167 0.54 -21.34 -14.19
N THR A 168 0.79 -21.90 -12.98
CA THR A 168 0.24 -23.22 -12.63
C THR A 168 -0.57 -23.20 -11.32
N ALA A 169 -1.47 -24.16 -11.18
CA ALA A 169 -2.27 -24.34 -9.97
C ALA A 169 -1.41 -24.73 -8.76
N GLU A 170 -0.33 -25.49 -9.01
CA GLU A 170 0.64 -25.92 -8.00
C GLU A 170 1.38 -24.72 -7.42
N GLU A 171 1.89 -23.81 -8.27
CA GLU A 171 2.54 -22.58 -7.84
C GLU A 171 1.56 -21.71 -7.04
N ALA A 172 0.31 -21.58 -7.47
CA ALA A 172 -0.72 -20.82 -6.76
C ALA A 172 -1.11 -21.42 -5.39
N ALA A 173 -0.95 -22.75 -5.25
CA ALA A 173 -1.24 -23.45 -4.01
C ALA A 173 -0.14 -23.28 -2.96
N GLN A 174 1.08 -22.90 -3.37
CA GLN A 174 2.20 -22.74 -2.46
C GLN A 174 1.91 -21.66 -1.41
N HIS A 175 2.33 -21.94 -0.17
CA HIS A 175 2.35 -21.00 0.92
C HIS A 175 3.75 -20.43 1.07
N TYR A 176 3.83 -19.22 1.62
CA TYR A 176 5.09 -18.67 2.07
C TYR A 176 5.35 -19.21 3.48
N ASP A 177 6.31 -20.14 3.60
CA ASP A 177 6.44 -21.00 4.77
C ASP A 177 7.32 -20.43 5.89
N GLU A 178 8.14 -19.40 5.63
CA GLU A 178 9.17 -18.93 6.57
C GLU A 178 8.60 -18.55 7.96
N PHE A 179 7.39 -17.95 8.01
CA PHE A 179 6.74 -17.55 9.26
C PHE A 179 5.33 -18.11 9.42
N ASP A 180 4.96 -19.10 8.63
CA ASP A 180 3.58 -19.57 8.53
C ASP A 180 3.04 -20.09 9.87
N ASP A 181 3.82 -20.84 10.64
CA ASP A 181 3.41 -21.35 11.94
C ASP A 181 3.16 -20.24 12.95
N ALA A 182 3.94 -19.15 12.89
CA ALA A 182 3.74 -17.98 13.75
C ALA A 182 2.37 -17.32 13.53
N HIS A 183 1.81 -17.41 12.31
CA HIS A 183 0.55 -16.80 11.93
C HIS A 183 -0.64 -17.75 12.02
N ARG A 184 -0.49 -19.01 11.67
CA ARG A 184 -1.55 -20.04 11.72
C ARG A 184 -2.12 -20.25 13.12
N SER A 185 -1.27 -20.15 14.14
CA SER A 185 -1.68 -20.36 15.53
C SER A 185 -2.41 -19.17 16.14
N VAL A 186 -2.37 -18.00 15.49
CA VAL A 186 -3.05 -16.79 15.98
C VAL A 186 -4.55 -16.92 15.71
N LYS A 187 -5.20 -17.59 16.64
CA LYS A 187 -6.65 -17.62 16.75
C LYS A 187 -7.07 -16.55 17.74
N ASN A 188 -8.01 -15.74 17.32
CA ASN A 188 -8.69 -14.92 18.28
C ASN A 188 -9.69 -15.81 19.06
N SER A 189 -9.63 -15.80 20.38
CA SER A 189 -10.70 -16.32 21.23
C SER A 189 -12.02 -15.54 21.03
N PHE A 190 -11.97 -14.43 20.32
CA PHE A 190 -13.06 -13.55 20.00
C PHE A 190 -13.47 -13.72 18.53
N LYS A 191 -14.77 -13.70 18.25
CA LYS A 191 -15.36 -14.01 16.95
C LYS A 191 -14.79 -13.16 15.80
N GLY A 192 -14.46 -13.81 14.70
CA GLY A 192 -14.15 -13.17 13.43
C GLY A 192 -12.71 -12.74 13.19
N GLY A 193 -11.79 -12.99 14.13
CA GLY A 193 -10.42 -12.51 14.01
C GLY A 193 -9.37 -13.61 13.83
N GLU A 194 -9.29 -14.23 12.65
CA GLU A 194 -8.26 -15.22 12.35
C GLU A 194 -7.24 -14.69 11.33
N ALA A 195 -5.96 -14.86 11.64
CA ALA A 195 -4.86 -14.47 10.75
C ALA A 195 -4.46 -15.58 9.76
N ALA A 196 -4.90 -16.80 9.97
CA ALA A 196 -4.50 -17.98 9.18
C ALA A 196 -4.82 -17.90 7.67
N GLY A 197 -5.78 -17.08 7.26
CA GLY A 197 -6.14 -16.87 5.86
C GLY A 197 -5.44 -15.68 5.19
N CYS A 198 -4.54 -14.99 5.90
CA CYS A 198 -3.78 -13.87 5.35
C CYS A 198 -2.63 -14.37 4.48
N GLU A 199 -2.15 -13.50 3.61
CA GLU A 199 -0.99 -13.75 2.76
C GLU A 199 0.23 -13.03 3.35
N PHE A 200 1.29 -13.78 3.61
CA PHE A 200 2.55 -13.26 4.16
C PHE A 200 3.71 -13.30 3.18
N ARG A 201 3.44 -13.65 1.91
CA ARG A 201 4.46 -13.59 0.85
C ARG A 201 5.04 -12.18 0.77
N PRO A 202 6.37 -12.03 0.83
CA PRO A 202 7.00 -10.73 0.71
C PRO A 202 6.89 -10.21 -0.72
N TYR A 203 6.60 -8.93 -0.84
CA TYR A 203 6.76 -8.16 -2.05
C TYR A 203 7.74 -7.03 -1.77
N ALA A 204 8.57 -6.69 -2.75
CA ALA A 204 9.49 -5.57 -2.60
C ALA A 204 8.70 -4.28 -2.30
N LYS A 205 9.13 -3.56 -1.27
CA LYS A 205 8.58 -2.23 -0.99
C LYS A 205 9.05 -1.26 -2.08
N PRO A 206 8.19 -0.35 -2.55
CA PRO A 206 8.58 0.60 -3.58
C PRO A 206 9.64 1.58 -3.07
N VAL A 207 10.47 2.04 -3.99
CA VAL A 207 11.35 3.19 -3.79
C VAL A 207 11.08 4.14 -4.94
N PHE A 208 10.58 5.34 -4.62
CA PHE A 208 10.24 6.33 -5.64
C PHE A 208 11.37 7.37 -5.74
N ALA A 209 12.07 7.39 -6.87
CA ALA A 209 13.21 8.30 -7.09
C ALA A 209 12.79 9.78 -7.01
N ASP A 210 11.60 10.10 -7.52
CA ASP A 210 11.06 11.46 -7.53
C ASP A 210 10.30 11.83 -6.24
N ASN A 211 10.18 10.87 -5.31
CA ASN A 211 9.49 11.05 -4.03
C ASN A 211 10.21 10.25 -2.93
N PRO A 212 11.46 10.59 -2.58
CA PRO A 212 12.18 9.87 -1.53
C PRO A 212 11.56 10.14 -0.16
N MET A 213 11.29 9.06 0.59
CA MET A 213 10.86 9.17 1.98
C MET A 213 12.07 9.53 2.85
N PRO A 214 12.01 10.58 3.67
CA PRO A 214 13.05 10.84 4.67
C PRO A 214 13.21 9.69 5.66
N ASP A 215 14.39 9.52 6.21
CA ASP A 215 14.69 8.56 7.26
C ASP A 215 15.54 9.23 8.36
N PRO A 216 14.96 9.50 9.55
CA PRO A 216 13.57 9.30 9.96
C PRO A 216 12.58 10.35 9.41
N VAL A 217 11.27 10.06 9.51
CA VAL A 217 10.20 11.05 9.30
C VAL A 217 9.65 11.52 10.65
N ASN A 218 9.86 12.78 10.97
CA ASN A 218 9.35 13.43 12.19
C ASN A 218 8.31 14.47 11.78
N ALA A 219 7.03 14.25 12.14
CA ALA A 219 5.93 15.01 11.60
C ALA A 219 5.12 15.78 12.65
N PHE A 220 4.82 17.04 12.36
CA PHE A 220 3.72 17.75 13.02
C PHE A 220 2.38 17.38 12.39
N TYR A 221 1.38 17.16 13.23
CA TYR A 221 0.00 16.95 12.80
C TYR A 221 -0.77 18.26 12.76
N LEU A 222 -1.43 18.52 11.63
CA LEU A 222 -2.35 19.62 11.41
C LEU A 222 -3.76 19.06 11.25
N THR A 223 -4.59 19.37 12.22
CA THR A 223 -6.00 18.92 12.25
C THR A 223 -6.81 19.48 11.08
N ILE A 224 -7.97 18.87 10.83
CA ILE A 224 -8.95 19.28 9.81
C ILE A 224 -9.41 20.75 9.91
N SER A 225 -9.15 21.42 11.04
CA SER A 225 -9.43 22.84 11.21
C SER A 225 -8.64 23.68 10.19
N PRO A 226 -9.28 24.61 9.48
CA PRO A 226 -8.58 25.48 8.53
C PRO A 226 -7.56 26.43 9.18
N ALA A 227 -7.56 26.55 10.50
CA ALA A 227 -6.66 27.45 11.21
C ALA A 227 -5.18 27.11 11.00
N GLY A 228 -4.82 25.81 11.10
CA GLY A 228 -3.44 25.35 10.84
C GLY A 228 -2.96 25.70 9.43
N LEU A 229 -3.77 25.44 8.42
CA LEU A 229 -3.42 25.73 7.03
C LEU A 229 -3.36 27.25 6.75
N LYS A 230 -4.20 28.08 7.39
CA LYS A 230 -4.15 29.54 7.24
C LYS A 230 -2.88 30.15 7.85
N HIS A 231 -2.39 29.56 8.93
CA HIS A 231 -1.21 30.00 9.65
C HIS A 231 0.01 29.09 9.40
N ILE A 232 0.07 28.45 8.24
CA ILE A 232 1.11 27.47 7.92
C ILE A 232 2.54 28.02 8.08
N ASP A 233 2.73 29.32 7.82
CA ASP A 233 4.04 29.98 7.96
C ASP A 233 4.57 29.94 9.40
N GLU A 234 3.68 29.96 10.41
CA GLU A 234 4.05 29.84 11.82
C GLU A 234 4.53 28.41 12.17
N TYR A 235 3.87 27.39 11.59
CA TYR A 235 4.28 25.99 11.77
C TYR A 235 5.59 25.70 11.04
N ILE A 236 5.78 26.28 9.84
CA ILE A 236 7.05 26.21 9.10
C ILE A 236 8.18 26.84 9.91
N ALA A 237 7.98 28.06 10.43
CA ALA A 237 8.99 28.74 11.25
C ALA A 237 9.37 27.96 12.53
N LEU A 238 8.41 27.25 13.12
CA LEU A 238 8.69 26.35 14.24
C LEU A 238 9.46 25.12 13.78
N ALA A 239 9.02 24.46 12.72
CA ALA A 239 9.68 23.27 12.17
C ALA A 239 11.11 23.54 11.71
N ASP A 240 11.35 24.68 11.01
CA ASP A 240 12.69 25.14 10.59
C ASP A 240 13.70 25.25 11.75
N SER A 241 13.22 25.33 12.98
CA SER A 241 14.04 25.44 14.19
C SER A 241 14.11 24.16 15.02
N THR A 242 13.70 23.03 14.44
CA THR A 242 13.64 21.70 15.09
C THR A 242 14.07 20.60 14.10
N ASN A 243 13.97 19.34 14.50
CA ASN A 243 14.21 18.17 13.63
C ASN A 243 12.91 17.67 12.97
N ILE A 244 11.85 18.49 12.95
CA ILE A 244 10.63 18.19 12.21
C ILE A 244 10.90 18.40 10.72
N ASN A 245 10.61 17.38 9.90
CA ASN A 245 10.84 17.38 8.46
C ASN A 245 9.59 17.00 7.66
N ALA A 246 8.44 16.85 8.34
CA ALA A 246 7.20 16.42 7.71
C ALA A 246 5.97 17.04 8.37
N PHE A 247 4.85 17.00 7.65
CA PHE A 247 3.53 17.41 8.15
C PHE A 247 2.48 16.38 7.78
N VAL A 248 1.66 15.97 8.76
CA VAL A 248 0.44 15.20 8.53
C VAL A 248 -0.73 16.17 8.48
N ILE A 249 -1.48 16.15 7.38
CA ILE A 249 -2.63 17.06 7.15
C ILE A 249 -3.89 16.22 6.93
N ASP A 250 -4.94 16.50 7.69
CA ASP A 250 -6.23 15.83 7.49
C ASP A 250 -6.84 16.20 6.14
N ILE A 251 -7.08 15.23 5.30
CA ILE A 251 -7.92 15.31 4.10
C ILE A 251 -9.38 15.04 4.47
N LYS A 252 -9.61 14.04 5.31
CA LYS A 252 -10.91 13.70 5.89
C LYS A 252 -10.72 13.11 7.29
N ASP A 253 -11.41 13.66 8.29
CA ASP A 253 -11.43 13.13 9.64
C ASP A 253 -12.86 12.79 10.07
N ASN A 254 -13.20 11.49 10.08
CA ASN A 254 -14.55 10.96 10.34
C ASN A 254 -15.63 11.74 9.54
N GLU A 255 -16.56 12.40 10.25
CA GLU A 255 -17.63 13.24 9.65
C GLU A 255 -17.15 14.66 9.31
N CYS A 256 -15.85 14.88 9.17
CA CYS A 256 -15.28 16.19 8.87
C CYS A 256 -14.46 16.14 7.57
N PRO A 257 -15.09 16.32 6.39
CA PRO A 257 -14.34 16.42 5.14
C PRO A 257 -13.60 17.75 5.03
N GLY A 258 -12.33 17.71 4.60
CA GLY A 258 -11.47 18.89 4.52
C GLY A 258 -11.86 19.87 3.41
N TYR A 259 -12.23 19.35 2.25
CA TYR A 259 -12.63 20.12 1.08
C TYR A 259 -13.74 19.40 0.30
N LYS A 260 -14.28 20.04 -0.73
CA LYS A 260 -15.25 19.41 -1.66
C LYS A 260 -14.53 18.60 -2.73
N ALA A 261 -14.40 17.30 -2.49
CA ALA A 261 -13.75 16.40 -3.42
C ALA A 261 -14.74 15.81 -4.43
N GLU A 262 -14.31 15.60 -5.68
CA GLU A 262 -15.09 14.92 -6.72
C GLU A 262 -15.42 13.47 -6.32
N ALA A 263 -14.47 12.79 -5.66
CA ALA A 263 -14.71 11.46 -5.10
C ALA A 263 -15.83 11.47 -4.05
N MET A 264 -15.95 12.53 -3.25
CA MET A 264 -17.07 12.69 -2.31
C MET A 264 -18.39 12.95 -3.04
N GLU A 265 -18.38 13.81 -4.06
CA GLU A 265 -19.58 14.07 -4.88
C GLU A 265 -20.12 12.78 -5.50
N LYS A 266 -19.23 11.95 -6.01
CA LYS A 266 -19.58 10.67 -6.66
C LYS A 266 -20.02 9.60 -5.66
N HIS A 267 -19.31 9.45 -4.54
CA HIS A 267 -19.47 8.29 -3.65
C HIS A 267 -20.13 8.59 -2.31
N SER A 268 -20.15 9.84 -1.85
CA SER A 268 -20.75 10.21 -0.56
C SER A 268 -21.25 11.65 -0.60
N PRO A 269 -22.42 11.89 -1.20
CA PRO A 269 -22.99 13.24 -1.33
C PRO A 269 -23.12 13.99 -0.02
N THR A 270 -23.33 13.30 1.11
CA THR A 270 -23.37 13.92 2.43
C THR A 270 -21.99 14.45 2.83
N ASN A 271 -20.90 13.71 2.61
CA ASN A 271 -19.53 14.22 2.80
C ASN A 271 -19.26 15.43 1.89
N TYR A 272 -19.65 15.38 0.62
CA TYR A 272 -19.51 16.50 -0.31
C TYR A 272 -20.27 17.75 0.16
N LYS A 273 -21.50 17.57 0.66
CA LYS A 273 -22.32 18.67 1.19
C LYS A 273 -21.62 19.41 2.33
N TRP A 274 -20.96 18.68 3.22
CA TRP A 274 -20.29 19.23 4.39
C TRP A 274 -18.83 19.59 4.14
N GLY A 275 -18.27 19.23 2.99
CA GLY A 275 -16.94 19.66 2.57
C GLY A 275 -16.83 21.19 2.52
N GLY A 276 -15.71 21.71 2.96
CA GLY A 276 -15.48 23.15 3.01
C GLY A 276 -15.39 23.77 1.62
N ALA A 277 -16.41 24.54 1.21
CA ALA A 277 -16.35 25.35 0.00
C ALA A 277 -15.16 26.33 0.09
N GLY A 278 -14.32 26.36 -0.97
CA GLY A 278 -13.14 27.22 -1.05
C GLY A 278 -11.91 26.75 -0.24
N LYS A 279 -12.01 25.69 0.55
CA LYS A 279 -10.85 25.14 1.27
C LYS A 279 -9.82 24.49 0.34
N GLU A 280 -10.20 24.00 -0.83
CA GLU A 280 -9.26 23.41 -1.81
C GLU A 280 -8.09 24.33 -2.13
N LYS A 281 -8.37 25.64 -2.34
CA LYS A 281 -7.34 26.64 -2.56
C LYS A 281 -6.39 26.74 -1.36
N LEU A 282 -6.93 26.72 -0.14
CA LEU A 282 -6.14 26.78 1.09
C LEU A 282 -5.20 25.58 1.22
N TYR A 283 -5.68 24.36 0.91
CA TYR A 283 -4.84 23.16 0.87
C TYR A 283 -3.70 23.30 -0.15
N LYS A 284 -4.02 23.72 -1.37
CA LYS A 284 -3.01 23.93 -2.44
C LYS A 284 -1.92 24.91 -2.02
N GLU A 285 -2.31 26.06 -1.49
CA GLU A 285 -1.38 27.11 -1.08
C GLU A 285 -0.50 26.67 0.11
N ALA A 286 -1.09 26.05 1.12
CA ALA A 286 -0.35 25.59 2.29
C ALA A 286 0.63 24.46 1.95
N ILE A 287 0.19 23.47 1.17
CA ILE A 287 1.04 22.33 0.78
C ILE A 287 2.14 22.78 -0.18
N ALA A 288 1.87 23.69 -1.11
CA ALA A 288 2.90 24.25 -1.99
C ALA A 288 4.02 24.95 -1.19
N LYS A 289 3.68 25.72 -0.15
CA LYS A 289 4.67 26.33 0.74
C LYS A 289 5.51 25.29 1.50
N LEU A 290 4.88 24.20 1.95
CA LEU A 290 5.62 23.10 2.60
C LEU A 290 6.63 22.45 1.64
N HIS A 291 6.23 22.17 0.41
CA HIS A 291 7.12 21.61 -0.60
C HIS A 291 8.24 22.58 -1.00
N GLU A 292 7.94 23.87 -1.14
CA GLU A 292 8.95 24.91 -1.41
C GLU A 292 10.06 24.93 -0.34
N LYS A 293 9.70 24.57 0.90
CA LYS A 293 10.62 24.43 2.03
C LYS A 293 11.24 23.04 2.18
N GLY A 294 10.88 22.10 1.31
CA GLY A 294 11.40 20.73 1.34
C GLY A 294 10.76 19.80 2.36
N TYR A 295 9.61 20.16 2.92
CA TYR A 295 8.89 19.29 3.87
C TYR A 295 8.17 18.16 3.16
N TYR A 296 8.21 16.98 3.77
CA TYR A 296 7.45 15.79 3.37
C TYR A 296 6.00 15.91 3.84
N VAL A 297 5.03 15.77 2.94
CA VAL A 297 3.61 16.01 3.24
C VAL A 297 2.80 14.73 3.17
N ILE A 298 2.12 14.41 4.27
CA ILE A 298 1.32 13.22 4.47
C ILE A 298 -0.16 13.62 4.55
N GLY A 299 -1.01 13.09 3.68
CA GLY A 299 -2.46 13.32 3.73
C GLY A 299 -3.16 12.23 4.52
N ARG A 300 -3.84 12.57 5.63
CA ARG A 300 -4.56 11.60 6.46
C ARG A 300 -6.04 11.50 6.08
N ILE A 301 -6.53 10.27 5.92
CA ILE A 301 -7.92 9.93 5.58
C ILE A 301 -8.43 8.86 6.55
N THR A 302 -9.49 9.15 7.29
CA THR A 302 -10.19 8.14 8.09
C THR A 302 -11.10 7.30 7.20
N CYS A 303 -11.05 5.96 7.32
CA CYS A 303 -11.70 5.06 6.37
C CYS A 303 -13.06 4.54 6.83
N PHE A 304 -13.07 3.65 7.84
CA PHE A 304 -14.24 2.85 8.19
C PHE A 304 -15.04 3.39 9.39
N LYS A 305 -14.80 4.63 9.78
CA LYS A 305 -15.64 5.39 10.71
C LYS A 305 -16.10 6.67 10.02
N ASP A 306 -17.32 6.64 9.45
CA ASP A 306 -17.85 7.73 8.64
C ASP A 306 -19.38 7.67 8.60
N SER A 307 -20.03 8.42 9.48
CA SER A 307 -21.49 8.47 9.56
C SER A 307 -22.15 9.09 8.33
N TYR A 308 -21.44 9.95 7.59
CA TYR A 308 -21.98 10.57 6.39
C TYR A 308 -22.04 9.56 5.24
N TYR A 309 -20.98 8.79 5.03
CA TYR A 309 -20.98 7.69 4.07
C TYR A 309 -22.03 6.64 4.44
N ALA A 310 -22.11 6.26 5.73
CA ALA A 310 -23.07 5.26 6.19
C ALA A 310 -24.53 5.67 5.99
N LYS A 311 -24.84 6.97 6.04
CA LYS A 311 -26.17 7.51 5.71
C LYS A 311 -26.48 7.41 4.22
N ASP A 312 -25.50 7.71 3.38
CA ASP A 312 -25.65 7.62 1.93
C ASP A 312 -25.76 6.15 1.47
N HIS A 313 -25.08 5.23 2.16
CA HIS A 313 -24.95 3.81 1.79
C HIS A 313 -25.23 2.83 2.96
N PRO A 314 -26.47 2.71 3.43
CA PRO A 314 -26.81 1.75 4.50
C PRO A 314 -26.47 0.29 4.13
N SER A 315 -26.59 -0.07 2.84
CA SER A 315 -26.27 -1.42 2.34
C SER A 315 -24.79 -1.77 2.39
N SER A 316 -23.90 -0.78 2.44
CA SER A 316 -22.44 -0.93 2.57
C SER A 316 -21.95 -0.65 3.99
N SER A 317 -22.85 -0.54 4.96
CA SER A 317 -22.56 -0.23 6.35
C SER A 317 -22.89 -1.39 7.28
N ILE A 318 -22.24 -1.42 8.45
CA ILE A 318 -22.57 -2.39 9.50
C ILE A 318 -23.98 -2.12 10.00
N CYS A 319 -24.82 -3.14 10.00
CA CYS A 319 -26.22 -3.03 10.39
C CYS A 319 -26.57 -4.03 11.50
N GLU A 320 -27.56 -3.70 12.30
CA GLU A 320 -28.21 -4.67 13.17
C GLU A 320 -28.99 -5.70 12.32
N LYS A 321 -28.79 -6.98 12.57
CA LYS A 321 -29.54 -8.04 11.86
C LYS A 321 -31.04 -7.97 12.09
N SER A 322 -31.45 -7.57 13.31
CA SER A 322 -32.86 -7.50 13.71
C SER A 322 -33.64 -6.40 13.00
N THR A 323 -33.00 -5.28 12.72
CA THR A 323 -33.68 -4.09 12.14
C THR A 323 -33.28 -3.81 10.70
N GLY A 324 -32.13 -4.33 10.25
CA GLY A 324 -31.49 -4.01 8.97
C GLY A 324 -30.96 -2.57 8.88
N LYS A 325 -31.02 -1.80 9.98
CA LYS A 325 -30.58 -0.41 10.02
C LYS A 325 -29.10 -0.30 10.40
N PRO A 326 -28.40 0.75 9.94
CA PRO A 326 -27.03 1.02 10.35
C PRO A 326 -26.89 1.07 11.88
N PHE A 327 -25.86 0.40 12.40
CA PHE A 327 -25.59 0.29 13.82
C PHE A 327 -24.76 1.48 14.32
N LEU A 328 -25.27 2.16 15.36
CA LEU A 328 -24.55 3.26 15.99
C LEU A 328 -23.59 2.76 17.06
N HIS A 329 -22.29 2.96 16.85
CA HIS A 329 -21.24 2.59 17.80
C HIS A 329 -20.33 3.77 18.11
N ASN A 330 -20.12 4.07 19.39
CA ASN A 330 -19.32 5.21 19.83
C ASN A 330 -19.67 6.51 19.13
N LYS A 331 -20.96 6.83 19.05
CA LYS A 331 -21.56 8.04 18.45
C LYS A 331 -21.35 8.16 16.92
N SER A 332 -20.85 7.14 16.24
CA SER A 332 -20.69 7.11 14.79
C SER A 332 -21.34 5.87 14.20
N TYR A 333 -21.78 5.98 12.94
CA TYR A 333 -22.07 4.84 12.08
C TYR A 333 -20.83 4.42 11.34
N TRP A 334 -20.71 3.11 11.07
CA TRP A 334 -19.51 2.52 10.51
C TRP A 334 -19.78 1.90 9.14
N PRO A 335 -19.22 2.45 8.06
CA PRO A 335 -19.09 1.71 6.81
C PRO A 335 -18.37 0.39 7.04
N SER A 336 -18.81 -0.65 6.34
CA SER A 336 -18.20 -1.96 6.53
C SER A 336 -16.83 -2.07 5.86
N ALA A 337 -15.83 -2.49 6.61
CA ALA A 337 -14.51 -2.80 6.04
C ALA A 337 -14.51 -4.02 5.09
N TYR A 338 -15.60 -4.77 4.98
CA TYR A 338 -15.78 -5.79 3.94
C TYR A 338 -16.31 -5.23 2.62
N SER A 339 -16.84 -3.99 2.60
CA SER A 339 -17.45 -3.40 1.40
C SER A 339 -16.41 -2.82 0.46
N ARG A 340 -16.37 -3.32 -0.79
CA ARG A 340 -15.48 -2.82 -1.84
C ARG A 340 -15.85 -1.40 -2.29
N ASP A 341 -17.10 -1.00 -2.17
CA ASP A 341 -17.53 0.37 -2.47
C ASP A 341 -16.91 1.39 -1.51
N VAL A 342 -16.80 1.02 -0.23
CA VAL A 342 -16.12 1.84 0.80
C VAL A 342 -14.62 1.93 0.51
N TRP A 343 -14.00 0.84 0.08
CA TRP A 343 -12.59 0.84 -0.32
C TRP A 343 -12.36 1.80 -1.49
N GLN A 344 -13.18 1.67 -2.52
CA GLN A 344 -13.11 2.50 -3.72
C GLN A 344 -13.24 3.99 -3.37
N PHE A 345 -14.23 4.36 -2.55
CA PHE A 345 -14.41 5.74 -2.12
C PHE A 345 -13.15 6.31 -1.46
N ASN A 346 -12.60 5.62 -0.47
CA ASN A 346 -11.42 6.12 0.26
C ASN A 346 -10.17 6.21 -0.63
N VAL A 347 -9.99 5.25 -1.54
CA VAL A 347 -8.84 5.24 -2.46
C VAL A 347 -9.01 6.27 -3.59
N GLU A 348 -10.21 6.47 -4.14
CA GLU A 348 -10.46 7.55 -5.11
C GLU A 348 -10.23 8.94 -4.49
N LEU A 349 -10.69 9.15 -3.25
CA LEU A 349 -10.41 10.38 -2.50
C LEU A 349 -8.90 10.60 -2.28
N ALA A 350 -8.17 9.55 -1.93
CA ALA A 350 -6.72 9.59 -1.78
C ALA A 350 -6.04 9.96 -3.11
N LYS A 351 -6.38 9.29 -4.21
CA LYS A 351 -5.83 9.56 -5.55
C LYS A 351 -6.12 10.98 -6.01
N GLU A 352 -7.32 11.48 -5.75
CA GLU A 352 -7.68 12.86 -6.06
C GLU A 352 -6.82 13.85 -5.26
N SER A 353 -6.67 13.61 -3.96
CA SER A 353 -5.88 14.47 -3.07
C SER A 353 -4.40 14.49 -3.45
N VAL A 354 -3.83 13.34 -3.82
CA VAL A 354 -2.46 13.24 -4.35
C VAL A 354 -2.30 14.10 -5.60
N ARG A 355 -3.20 13.96 -6.58
CA ARG A 355 -3.12 14.71 -7.85
C ARG A 355 -3.33 16.22 -7.67
N LYS A 356 -4.24 16.60 -6.75
CA LYS A 356 -4.57 18.03 -6.51
C LYS A 356 -3.54 18.75 -5.67
N PHE A 357 -2.92 18.08 -4.71
CA PHE A 357 -2.09 18.71 -3.69
C PHE A 357 -0.62 18.26 -3.73
N GLY A 358 -0.29 17.19 -4.46
CA GLY A 358 1.08 16.67 -4.55
C GLY A 358 1.55 15.98 -3.27
N LEU A 359 0.67 15.28 -2.56
CA LEU A 359 1.02 14.55 -1.34
C LEU A 359 2.15 13.54 -1.60
N ASN A 360 3.10 13.44 -0.69
CA ASN A 360 4.18 12.46 -0.73
C ASN A 360 3.73 11.07 -0.24
N GLU A 361 2.78 11.05 0.69
CA GLU A 361 2.26 9.85 1.35
C GLU A 361 0.78 10.02 1.68
N VAL A 362 0.03 8.91 1.64
CA VAL A 362 -1.33 8.85 2.16
C VAL A 362 -1.36 7.99 3.41
N ASN A 363 -1.81 8.58 4.50
CA ASN A 363 -2.04 7.89 5.77
C ASN A 363 -3.52 7.52 5.90
N PHE A 364 -3.82 6.24 6.07
CA PHE A 364 -5.17 5.77 6.31
C PHE A 364 -5.36 5.42 7.78
N ASP A 365 -6.29 6.11 8.41
CA ASP A 365 -6.71 5.85 9.79
C ASP A 365 -8.07 5.16 9.86
N TYR A 366 -8.43 4.63 11.02
CA TYR A 366 -9.62 3.81 11.21
C TYR A 366 -9.71 2.64 10.20
N VAL A 367 -8.56 2.08 9.83
CA VAL A 367 -8.46 0.87 9.01
C VAL A 367 -8.70 -0.34 9.92
N ARG A 368 -9.92 -0.49 10.36
CA ARG A 368 -10.37 -1.51 11.32
C ARG A 368 -11.88 -1.62 11.40
N PHE A 369 -12.35 -2.70 11.98
CA PHE A 369 -13.74 -2.82 12.46
C PHE A 369 -13.92 -2.09 13.80
N PRO A 370 -15.17 -1.80 14.23
CA PRO A 370 -15.41 -1.26 15.56
C PRO A 370 -14.82 -2.16 16.65
N ASP A 371 -14.22 -1.55 17.65
CA ASP A 371 -13.76 -2.23 18.86
C ASP A 371 -14.90 -2.55 19.82
N LYS A 372 -14.64 -3.39 20.85
CA LYS A 372 -15.61 -3.73 21.89
C LYS A 372 -16.94 -4.34 21.40
N MET A 373 -16.91 -5.02 20.25
CA MET A 373 -18.09 -5.62 19.62
C MET A 373 -18.35 -7.08 20.04
N ILE A 374 -17.45 -7.70 20.77
CA ILE A 374 -17.41 -9.15 21.04
C ILE A 374 -18.75 -9.70 21.56
N SER A 375 -19.38 -9.00 22.49
CA SER A 375 -20.65 -9.44 23.12
C SER A 375 -21.87 -9.35 22.20
N ILE A 376 -21.80 -8.57 21.14
CA ILE A 376 -22.89 -8.29 20.21
C ILE A 376 -22.55 -8.64 18.76
N ASP A 377 -21.38 -9.20 18.50
CA ASP A 377 -20.88 -9.48 17.15
C ASP A 377 -21.85 -10.34 16.33
N ASP A 378 -22.50 -11.33 16.98
CA ASP A 378 -23.52 -12.20 16.35
C ASP A 378 -24.78 -11.45 15.92
N GLN A 379 -25.07 -10.29 16.49
CA GLN A 379 -26.25 -9.50 16.20
C GLN A 379 -26.03 -8.57 15.00
N MET A 380 -24.77 -8.46 14.53
CA MET A 380 -24.37 -7.53 13.50
C MET A 380 -24.26 -8.20 12.13
N ASP A 381 -24.77 -7.55 11.11
CA ASP A 381 -24.52 -7.82 9.71
C ASP A 381 -23.39 -6.92 9.21
N TYR A 382 -22.23 -7.50 9.06
CA TYR A 382 -21.02 -6.81 8.57
C TYR A 382 -20.93 -6.74 7.05
N LYS A 383 -21.91 -7.18 6.29
CA LYS A 383 -21.90 -7.20 4.82
C LYS A 383 -20.73 -8.00 4.20
N ASN A 384 -20.32 -9.07 4.85
CA ASN A 384 -19.19 -9.91 4.43
C ASN A 384 -19.53 -10.78 3.20
N ARG A 385 -19.55 -10.15 2.04
CA ARG A 385 -19.92 -10.81 0.76
C ARG A 385 -18.92 -11.90 0.35
N TYR A 386 -17.65 -11.76 0.75
CA TYR A 386 -16.57 -12.64 0.27
C TYR A 386 -16.15 -13.69 1.30
N GLY A 387 -16.76 -13.75 2.46
CA GLY A 387 -16.45 -14.74 3.51
C GLY A 387 -15.01 -14.63 4.04
N GLU A 388 -14.50 -13.41 4.13
CA GLU A 388 -13.17 -13.11 4.66
C GLU A 388 -13.20 -13.02 6.19
N SER A 389 -12.09 -13.32 6.86
CA SER A 389 -11.92 -12.89 8.25
C SER A 389 -11.75 -11.36 8.30
N LYS A 390 -11.95 -10.76 9.47
CA LYS A 390 -11.71 -9.31 9.65
C LYS A 390 -10.28 -8.93 9.29
N VAL A 391 -9.30 -9.75 9.66
CA VAL A 391 -7.88 -9.53 9.34
C VAL A 391 -7.62 -9.60 7.83
N GLN A 392 -8.22 -10.59 7.15
CA GLN A 392 -8.10 -10.71 5.69
C GLN A 392 -8.69 -9.50 4.97
N ALA A 393 -9.85 -8.99 5.41
CA ALA A 393 -10.46 -7.82 4.79
C ALA A 393 -9.59 -6.58 4.94
N ILE A 394 -9.02 -6.34 6.12
CA ILE A 394 -8.09 -5.23 6.36
C ILE A 394 -6.82 -5.38 5.51
N GLN A 395 -6.20 -6.57 5.49
CA GLN A 395 -5.02 -6.81 4.66
C GLN A 395 -5.31 -6.57 3.16
N ASN A 396 -6.45 -7.05 2.67
CA ASN A 396 -6.85 -6.89 1.27
C ASN A 396 -7.19 -5.45 0.90
N PHE A 397 -7.78 -4.67 1.82
CA PHE A 397 -7.95 -3.23 1.63
C PHE A 397 -6.59 -2.53 1.48
N ILE A 398 -5.65 -2.81 2.37
CA ILE A 398 -4.32 -2.20 2.34
C ILE A 398 -3.60 -2.55 1.03
N ARG A 399 -3.69 -3.81 0.58
CA ARG A 399 -3.13 -4.24 -0.71
C ARG A 399 -3.72 -3.45 -1.86
N TYR A 400 -5.04 -3.32 -1.90
CA TYR A 400 -5.72 -2.53 -2.92
C TYR A 400 -5.29 -1.06 -2.90
N ALA A 401 -5.21 -0.45 -1.71
CA ALA A 401 -4.78 0.94 -1.55
C ALA A 401 -3.32 1.15 -2.01
N CYS A 402 -2.40 0.27 -1.60
CA CYS A 402 -1.01 0.29 -2.04
C CYS A 402 -0.90 0.13 -3.56
N ASP A 403 -1.58 -0.87 -4.14
CA ASP A 403 -1.55 -1.12 -5.57
C ASP A 403 -2.02 0.09 -6.40
N GLU A 404 -3.04 0.81 -5.93
CA GLU A 404 -3.58 1.96 -6.62
C GLU A 404 -2.74 3.25 -6.41
N LEU A 405 -2.18 3.45 -5.24
CA LEU A 405 -1.43 4.65 -4.90
C LEU A 405 0.04 4.58 -5.35
N HIS A 406 0.67 3.41 -5.33
CA HIS A 406 2.02 3.23 -5.84
C HIS A 406 2.14 3.59 -7.32
N GLN A 407 1.06 3.46 -8.12
CA GLN A 407 1.03 3.92 -9.51
C GLN A 407 1.15 5.46 -9.64
N LEU A 408 0.89 6.19 -8.57
CA LEU A 408 1.07 7.64 -8.50
C LEU A 408 2.41 8.05 -7.87
N GLY A 409 3.28 7.08 -7.56
CA GLY A 409 4.59 7.32 -6.94
C GLY A 409 4.51 7.81 -5.50
N VAL A 410 3.47 7.43 -4.74
CA VAL A 410 3.29 7.87 -3.34
C VAL A 410 3.22 6.69 -2.39
N TYR A 411 3.72 6.88 -1.18
CA TYR A 411 3.73 5.86 -0.12
C TYR A 411 2.37 5.77 0.58
N VAL A 412 2.15 4.63 1.23
CA VAL A 412 0.94 4.33 2.00
C VAL A 412 1.29 3.97 3.43
N SER A 413 0.76 4.73 4.37
CA SER A 413 0.86 4.44 5.80
C SER A 413 -0.50 4.10 6.42
N ILE A 414 -0.48 3.24 7.45
CA ILE A 414 -1.67 2.71 8.10
C ILE A 414 -1.60 2.94 9.60
N ASP A 415 -2.62 3.60 10.13
CA ASP A 415 -2.77 3.79 11.56
C ASP A 415 -3.33 2.53 12.24
N VAL A 416 -2.70 2.13 13.34
CA VAL A 416 -3.12 0.99 14.13
C VAL A 416 -3.13 1.32 15.62
N PHE A 417 -3.96 0.64 16.40
CA PHE A 417 -3.89 0.76 17.86
C PHE A 417 -2.53 0.30 18.39
N GLY A 418 -2.04 0.97 19.44
CA GLY A 418 -0.81 0.58 20.11
C GLY A 418 -0.82 -0.87 20.59
N GLU A 419 -1.96 -1.38 21.04
CA GLU A 419 -2.13 -2.78 21.46
C GLU A 419 -1.97 -3.80 20.34
N SER A 420 -1.93 -3.38 19.06
CA SER A 420 -1.64 -4.28 17.93
C SER A 420 -0.24 -4.89 17.98
N ALA A 421 0.67 -4.34 18.80
CA ALA A 421 1.94 -4.96 19.13
C ALA A 421 1.79 -6.26 19.94
N ASN A 422 0.64 -6.48 20.58
CA ASN A 422 0.36 -7.70 21.34
C ASN A 422 -0.29 -8.76 20.44
N PRO A 423 0.18 -10.02 20.46
CA PRO A 423 -0.36 -11.06 19.60
C PRO A 423 -1.81 -11.42 19.96
N GLY A 424 -2.63 -11.67 18.94
CA GLY A 424 -3.95 -12.31 19.08
C GLY A 424 -5.10 -11.40 19.51
N TYR A 425 -4.84 -10.31 20.19
CA TYR A 425 -5.90 -9.46 20.76
C TYR A 425 -6.62 -8.62 19.70
N THR A 426 -5.86 -7.99 18.83
CA THR A 426 -6.34 -6.97 17.88
C THR A 426 -7.01 -7.54 16.64
N THR A 427 -6.97 -8.86 16.46
CA THR A 427 -7.65 -9.55 15.36
C THR A 427 -9.18 -9.39 15.43
N ALA A 428 -9.75 -9.14 16.62
CA ALA A 428 -11.18 -8.91 16.81
C ALA A 428 -11.74 -7.72 16.00
N TYR A 429 -10.91 -6.74 15.70
CA TYR A 429 -11.25 -5.61 14.83
C TYR A 429 -10.36 -5.52 13.58
N GLY A 430 -9.63 -6.60 13.28
CA GLY A 430 -8.91 -6.80 12.02
C GLY A 430 -7.47 -6.30 12.00
N GLN A 431 -6.95 -5.72 13.07
CA GLN A 431 -5.57 -5.20 13.11
C GLN A 431 -4.59 -6.26 13.63
N TYR A 432 -4.06 -7.07 12.74
CA TYR A 432 -2.97 -7.98 13.02
C TYR A 432 -1.67 -7.45 12.44
N TRP A 433 -0.72 -7.09 13.29
CA TRP A 433 0.50 -6.36 12.92
C TRP A 433 1.23 -6.95 11.71
N PRO A 434 1.62 -8.25 11.69
CA PRO A 434 2.35 -8.81 10.55
C PRO A 434 1.57 -8.76 9.24
N ALA A 435 0.25 -8.94 9.28
CA ALA A 435 -0.60 -8.88 8.08
C ALA A 435 -0.65 -7.47 7.46
N ILE A 436 -0.60 -6.43 8.29
CA ILE A 436 -0.55 -5.03 7.85
C ILE A 436 0.87 -4.68 7.39
N SER A 437 1.87 -4.98 8.23
CA SER A 437 3.26 -4.62 7.99
C SER A 437 3.85 -5.28 6.73
N THR A 438 3.42 -6.48 6.38
CA THR A 438 3.83 -7.15 5.12
C THR A 438 3.45 -6.34 3.88
N ILE A 439 2.35 -5.58 3.91
CA ILE A 439 1.79 -4.90 2.74
C ILE A 439 2.08 -3.40 2.75
N ALA A 440 1.76 -2.69 3.84
CA ALA A 440 1.93 -1.25 3.96
C ALA A 440 3.40 -0.82 3.86
N ASP A 441 3.66 0.40 3.39
CA ASP A 441 5.02 0.95 3.38
C ASP A 441 5.42 1.41 4.78
N VAL A 442 4.46 2.02 5.50
CA VAL A 442 4.65 2.50 6.86
C VAL A 442 3.50 2.01 7.75
N ILE A 443 3.79 1.58 8.97
CA ILE A 443 2.81 1.29 10.00
C ILE A 443 2.93 2.31 11.13
N CYS A 444 1.83 3.00 11.42
CA CYS A 444 1.78 4.10 12.37
C CYS A 444 0.92 3.69 13.57
N ALA A 445 1.54 3.22 14.63
CA ALA A 445 0.82 2.83 15.82
C ALA A 445 0.56 4.02 16.76
N MET A 446 -0.49 3.90 17.58
CA MET A 446 -0.96 4.90 18.53
C MET A 446 -0.83 4.40 19.98
N PRO A 447 0.39 4.18 20.52
CA PRO A 447 0.60 3.70 21.87
C PRO A 447 0.60 4.86 22.89
N TYR A 448 -0.41 5.73 22.84
CA TYR A 448 -0.46 6.86 23.77
C TYR A 448 -0.41 6.38 25.22
N PRO A 449 0.51 6.90 26.05
CA PRO A 449 0.67 6.44 27.42
C PRO A 449 -0.61 6.46 28.25
N ASP A 450 -1.53 7.41 28.04
CA ASP A 450 -2.80 7.53 28.76
C ASP A 450 -3.92 6.61 28.21
N HIS A 451 -3.65 5.83 27.18
CA HIS A 451 -4.57 4.81 26.67
C HIS A 451 -4.27 3.42 27.24
N PHE A 452 -3.14 3.23 27.92
CA PHE A 452 -2.83 1.98 28.60
C PHE A 452 -3.49 1.93 29.98
N ALA A 453 -3.96 0.76 30.36
CA ALA A 453 -4.49 0.54 31.70
C ALA A 453 -3.38 0.64 32.77
N ASP A 454 -3.76 0.91 34.00
CA ASP A 454 -2.82 0.87 35.13
C ASP A 454 -2.14 -0.50 35.20
N HIS A 455 -0.85 -0.52 35.56
CA HIS A 455 0.01 -1.72 35.60
C HIS A 455 0.20 -2.43 34.23
N TYR A 456 -0.11 -1.76 33.10
CA TYR A 456 0.15 -2.34 31.79
C TYR A 456 1.66 -2.54 31.59
N TYR A 457 2.05 -3.70 31.09
CA TYR A 457 3.44 -4.17 31.02
C TYR A 457 4.18 -4.16 32.39
N GLY A 458 3.45 -4.19 33.50
CA GLY A 458 4.00 -4.12 34.85
C GLY A 458 4.34 -2.70 35.33
N ILE A 459 3.96 -1.68 34.54
CA ILE A 459 4.25 -0.28 34.85
C ILE A 459 3.00 0.33 35.50
N SER A 460 3.14 0.77 36.75
CA SER A 460 2.06 1.49 37.44
C SER A 460 1.88 2.87 36.81
N LYS A 461 0.62 3.25 36.55
CA LYS A 461 0.26 4.50 35.90
C LYS A 461 1.13 4.82 34.67
N PRO A 462 1.01 4.04 33.58
CA PRO A 462 1.87 4.19 32.38
C PRO A 462 1.94 5.63 31.87
N TRP A 463 0.86 6.39 32.03
CA TRP A 463 0.78 7.81 31.63
C TRP A 463 1.73 8.75 32.42
N ASN A 464 2.29 8.29 33.53
CA ASN A 464 3.33 9.02 34.26
C ASN A 464 4.74 8.50 33.97
N HIS A 465 4.86 7.47 33.13
CA HIS A 465 6.11 6.79 32.79
C HIS A 465 6.26 6.64 31.25
N PRO A 466 6.26 7.77 30.51
CA PRO A 466 6.24 7.73 29.04
C PRO A 466 7.45 7.01 28.43
N TYR A 467 8.64 7.12 29.01
CA TYR A 467 9.83 6.42 28.52
C TYR A 467 9.70 4.90 28.68
N GLU A 468 9.32 4.44 29.87
CA GLU A 468 9.25 3.03 30.21
C GLU A 468 8.17 2.31 29.39
N ILE A 469 6.99 2.94 29.25
CA ILE A 469 5.88 2.34 28.49
C ILE A 469 6.21 2.28 27.00
N MET A 470 6.80 3.35 26.41
CA MET A 470 7.16 3.38 25.02
C MET A 470 8.29 2.40 24.70
N LYS A 471 9.28 2.29 25.56
CA LYS A 471 10.38 1.31 25.42
C LYS A 471 9.87 -0.14 25.51
N ALA A 472 9.01 -0.44 26.51
CA ALA A 472 8.43 -1.75 26.68
C ALA A 472 7.52 -2.13 25.51
N TRP A 473 6.74 -1.18 24.99
CA TRP A 473 5.92 -1.34 23.79
C TRP A 473 6.77 -1.56 22.55
N GLY A 474 7.78 -0.73 22.34
CA GLY A 474 8.65 -0.82 21.16
C GLY A 474 9.39 -2.16 21.05
N LYS A 475 9.82 -2.74 22.17
CA LYS A 475 10.38 -4.10 22.18
C LYS A 475 9.39 -5.17 21.71
N ARG A 476 8.09 -5.01 21.95
CA ARG A 476 7.06 -5.92 21.44
C ARG A 476 6.85 -5.74 19.95
N VAL A 477 6.91 -4.49 19.46
CA VAL A 477 6.89 -4.20 18.02
C VAL A 477 8.05 -4.87 17.30
N GLN A 478 9.26 -4.84 17.87
CA GLN A 478 10.40 -5.56 17.30
C GLN A 478 10.11 -7.06 17.14
N GLY A 479 9.46 -7.67 18.14
CA GLY A 479 9.02 -9.07 18.02
C GLY A 479 7.98 -9.31 16.91
N ARG A 480 7.12 -8.31 16.59
CA ARG A 480 6.19 -8.42 15.46
C ARG A 480 6.90 -8.25 14.12
N GLN A 481 7.84 -7.32 14.03
CA GLN A 481 8.64 -7.10 12.83
C GLN A 481 9.54 -8.31 12.51
N ALA A 482 10.08 -8.98 13.53
CA ALA A 482 10.92 -10.17 13.35
C ALA A 482 10.22 -11.36 12.69
N VAL A 483 8.86 -11.43 12.76
CA VAL A 483 8.05 -12.45 12.08
C VAL A 483 7.36 -11.92 10.84
N THR A 484 7.90 -10.86 10.24
CA THR A 484 7.39 -10.23 9.02
C THR A 484 8.49 -10.20 7.97
N ALA A 485 8.33 -10.93 6.89
CA ALA A 485 9.39 -11.10 5.87
C ALA A 485 9.73 -9.81 5.11
N SER A 486 8.77 -8.89 4.97
CA SER A 486 8.95 -7.59 4.33
C SER A 486 8.31 -6.50 5.23
N PRO A 487 8.95 -6.18 6.38
CA PRO A 487 8.35 -5.29 7.35
C PRO A 487 8.25 -3.85 6.86
N ALA A 488 7.14 -3.19 7.21
CA ALA A 488 6.95 -1.76 7.00
C ALA A 488 7.89 -0.93 7.90
N VAL A 489 8.16 0.30 7.51
CA VAL A 489 8.77 1.28 8.42
C VAL A 489 7.80 1.53 9.58
N VAL A 490 8.31 1.56 10.81
CA VAL A 490 7.48 1.90 11.99
C VAL A 490 7.63 3.38 12.29
N ARG A 491 6.53 4.12 12.16
CA ARG A 491 6.42 5.53 12.57
C ARG A 491 5.34 5.65 13.62
N THR A 492 5.69 6.11 14.80
CA THR A 492 4.79 6.05 15.95
C THR A 492 4.12 7.39 16.21
N TRP A 493 2.81 7.38 16.43
CA TRP A 493 2.10 8.54 16.97
C TRP A 493 2.47 8.75 18.44
N ILE A 494 2.97 9.92 18.81
CA ILE A 494 3.28 10.31 20.18
C ILE A 494 2.19 11.23 20.76
N GLN A 495 2.04 11.17 22.10
CA GLN A 495 1.03 11.93 22.83
C GLN A 495 1.46 13.39 23.05
N ALA A 496 1.22 14.28 22.07
CA ALA A 496 1.56 15.69 22.18
C ALA A 496 0.49 16.53 22.94
N TYR A 497 -0.34 15.90 23.76
CA TYR A 497 -1.40 16.51 24.56
C TYR A 497 -1.30 16.09 26.03
N HIS A 498 -1.89 16.85 26.95
CA HIS A 498 -1.95 16.50 28.36
C HIS A 498 -2.66 15.16 28.60
N VAL A 499 -2.16 14.37 29.55
CA VAL A 499 -2.89 13.21 30.07
C VAL A 499 -4.35 13.58 30.33
N MET A 500 -5.28 12.80 29.78
CA MET A 500 -6.70 13.12 29.87
C MET A 500 -7.18 13.08 31.31
N ARG A 501 -7.88 14.13 31.76
CA ARG A 501 -8.33 14.29 33.14
C ARG A 501 -9.22 13.17 33.67
N TRP A 502 -9.90 12.45 32.77
CA TRP A 502 -10.70 11.28 33.15
C TRP A 502 -9.85 10.01 33.37
N VAL A 503 -8.60 10.00 32.88
CA VAL A 503 -7.61 8.95 33.18
C VAL A 503 -6.93 9.27 34.52
N ASP A 504 -6.36 10.44 34.64
CA ASP A 504 -5.76 10.92 35.88
C ASP A 504 -5.88 12.45 35.98
N ARG A 505 -6.52 12.96 37.05
CA ARG A 505 -6.67 14.40 37.27
C ARG A 505 -5.35 15.09 37.59
N ASN A 506 -4.38 14.34 38.09
CA ASN A 506 -3.03 14.77 38.45
C ASN A 506 -2.00 14.20 37.47
N GLY A 507 -2.42 13.78 36.28
CA GLY A 507 -1.53 13.27 35.25
C GLY A 507 -0.53 14.33 34.79
N LEU A 508 0.63 13.86 34.34
CA LEU A 508 1.70 14.73 33.85
C LEU A 508 1.22 15.57 32.66
N ASP A 509 1.74 16.77 32.56
CA ASP A 509 1.52 17.61 31.40
C ASP A 509 2.40 17.16 30.21
N ASN A 510 2.05 17.64 29.05
CA ASN A 510 2.78 17.41 27.80
C ASN A 510 3.99 18.35 27.67
N SER A 511 4.78 18.47 28.72
CA SER A 511 6.03 19.27 28.75
C SER A 511 7.07 18.73 27.77
N PRO A 512 8.09 19.52 27.41
CA PRO A 512 9.19 19.03 26.59
C PRO A 512 9.83 17.74 27.13
N ASN A 513 9.98 17.63 28.44
CA ASN A 513 10.52 16.44 29.09
C ASN A 513 9.63 15.20 28.92
N TYR A 514 8.28 15.38 28.92
CA TYR A 514 7.35 14.29 28.65
C TYR A 514 7.50 13.78 27.23
N ILE A 515 7.52 14.68 26.24
CA ILE A 515 7.67 14.34 24.81
C ILE A 515 9.03 13.73 24.53
N GLU A 516 10.11 14.29 25.12
CA GLU A 516 11.43 13.71 25.01
C GLU A 516 11.45 12.25 25.48
N ARG A 517 10.85 11.94 26.61
CA ARG A 517 10.80 10.58 27.17
C ARG A 517 10.03 9.61 26.31
N GLU A 518 8.92 10.02 25.69
CA GLU A 518 8.23 9.18 24.70
C GLU A 518 9.14 8.82 23.54
N ILE A 519 9.75 9.82 22.89
CA ILE A 519 10.62 9.63 21.73
C ILE A 519 11.83 8.80 22.10
N ARG A 520 12.48 9.10 23.24
CA ARG A 520 13.61 8.31 23.76
C ARG A 520 13.26 6.85 23.96
N GLY A 521 12.08 6.55 24.53
CA GLY A 521 11.61 5.18 24.70
C GLY A 521 11.49 4.42 23.38
N LEU A 522 11.06 5.08 22.33
CA LEU A 522 11.01 4.50 20.97
C LEU A 522 12.43 4.19 20.45
N TYR A 523 13.32 5.18 20.43
CA TYR A 523 14.68 5.00 19.91
C TYR A 523 15.46 3.94 20.72
N ASP A 524 15.38 3.97 22.05
CA ASP A 524 16.04 2.98 22.92
C ASP A 524 15.44 1.56 22.81
N SER A 525 14.29 1.41 22.20
CA SER A 525 13.70 0.12 21.83
C SER A 525 14.11 -0.36 20.43
N GLY A 526 14.79 0.47 19.64
CA GLY A 526 15.19 0.21 18.27
C GLY A 526 14.19 0.65 17.21
N LEU A 527 13.17 1.46 17.56
CA LEU A 527 12.23 2.05 16.60
C LEU A 527 12.72 3.43 16.17
N THR A 528 13.38 3.48 15.03
CA THR A 528 14.08 4.68 14.52
C THR A 528 13.43 5.32 13.30
N GLY A 529 12.30 4.80 12.79
CA GLY A 529 11.62 5.32 11.58
C GLY A 529 10.91 6.68 11.77
N GLY A 530 11.06 7.30 12.95
CA GLY A 530 10.50 8.60 13.28
C GLY A 530 9.17 8.53 14.04
N TYR A 531 8.52 9.69 14.12
CA TYR A 531 7.26 9.86 14.86
C TYR A 531 6.35 10.89 14.21
N SER A 532 5.06 10.81 14.55
CA SER A 532 4.07 11.86 14.28
C SER A 532 3.47 12.33 15.60
N THR A 533 3.25 13.63 15.74
CA THR A 533 2.68 14.20 16.97
C THR A 533 1.16 14.17 16.91
N TRP A 534 0.49 13.55 17.89
CA TRP A 534 -0.97 13.65 17.99
C TRP A 534 -1.38 14.80 18.92
N LEU A 535 -1.93 15.84 18.34
CA LEU A 535 -2.47 17.00 19.04
C LEU A 535 -3.79 17.42 18.38
N ALA A 536 -4.90 16.88 18.84
CA ALA A 536 -6.23 17.08 18.23
C ALA A 536 -6.66 18.56 18.13
N SER A 537 -6.15 19.43 19.00
CA SER A 537 -6.40 20.88 18.94
C SER A 537 -5.63 21.57 17.81
N GLY A 538 -4.51 20.97 17.34
CA GLY A 538 -3.58 21.60 16.40
C GLY A 538 -3.01 22.94 16.88
N ASN A 539 -2.99 23.20 18.19
CA ASN A 539 -2.61 24.51 18.72
C ASN A 539 -1.09 24.71 18.65
N ILE A 540 -0.67 25.68 17.84
CA ILE A 540 0.75 26.03 17.64
C ILE A 540 1.45 26.43 18.95
N SER A 541 0.74 27.03 19.93
CA SER A 541 1.33 27.41 21.20
C SER A 541 1.75 26.19 22.02
N VAL A 542 1.02 25.08 21.91
CA VAL A 542 1.39 23.80 22.54
C VAL A 542 2.65 23.25 21.89
N TYR A 543 2.72 23.21 20.56
CA TYR A 543 3.95 22.79 19.87
C TYR A 543 5.16 23.67 20.21
N ARG A 544 4.96 25.00 20.33
CA ARG A 544 6.02 25.93 20.78
C ARG A 544 6.51 25.62 22.19
N SER A 545 5.62 25.27 23.10
CA SER A 545 6.02 24.88 24.47
C SER A 545 6.80 23.56 24.53
N GLN A 546 6.63 22.70 23.53
CA GLN A 546 7.31 21.41 23.42
C GLN A 546 8.58 21.46 22.57
N LYS A 547 8.92 22.62 21.99
CA LYS A 547 10.00 22.79 21.00
C LYS A 547 11.31 22.11 21.37
N ALA A 548 11.72 22.21 22.63
CA ALA A 548 13.01 21.67 23.10
C ALA A 548 13.12 20.15 22.84
N ALA A 549 12.03 19.41 22.99
CA ALA A 549 12.03 17.97 22.70
C ALA A 549 12.25 17.70 21.21
N TYR A 550 11.69 18.51 20.33
CA TYR A 550 11.81 18.33 18.87
C TYR A 550 13.17 18.78 18.29
N GLN A 551 14.03 19.41 19.11
CA GLN A 551 15.37 19.83 18.72
C GLN A 551 16.46 18.79 19.00
N LEU A 552 16.14 17.73 19.73
CA LEU A 552 17.10 16.72 20.14
C LEU A 552 17.43 15.75 18.99
N ASP A 553 18.70 15.46 18.83
CA ASP A 553 19.18 14.42 17.90
C ASP A 553 19.15 13.05 18.62
N TYR A 554 17.99 12.44 18.64
CA TYR A 554 17.74 11.18 19.36
C TYR A 554 18.68 10.03 19.00
N PRO A 555 19.06 9.81 17.71
CA PRO A 555 20.04 8.79 17.34
C PRO A 555 21.40 8.94 18.03
N SER A 556 21.82 10.16 18.33
CA SER A 556 23.12 10.43 18.93
C SER A 556 23.12 10.46 20.47
N LEU A 557 21.93 10.47 21.09
CA LEU A 557 21.84 10.51 22.55
C LEU A 557 22.18 9.14 23.17
N PRO A 558 22.96 9.13 24.29
CA PRO A 558 23.22 7.88 25.00
C PRO A 558 21.91 7.35 25.61
N PRO A 559 21.73 6.02 25.73
CA PRO A 559 20.57 5.44 26.40
C PRO A 559 20.35 6.00 27.80
N ILE A 560 19.08 6.15 28.23
CA ILE A 560 18.77 6.56 29.61
C ILE A 560 19.04 5.36 30.53
N ASP A 561 19.90 5.55 31.52
CA ASP A 561 20.09 4.58 32.60
C ASP A 561 18.82 4.46 33.44
N SER A 562 18.31 3.26 33.58
CA SER A 562 17.04 2.93 34.26
C SER A 562 17.00 3.28 35.75
N LEU A 563 18.13 3.68 36.34
CA LEU A 563 18.24 3.99 37.76
C LEU A 563 17.95 5.46 38.13
N ASN A 564 17.81 6.36 37.14
CA ASN A 564 17.57 7.80 37.39
C ASN A 564 16.20 8.30 36.90
N THR A 565 15.22 7.44 36.71
CA THR A 565 13.97 7.77 36.01
C THR A 565 12.80 8.19 36.91
N PHE A 566 13.01 8.50 38.17
CA PHE A 566 11.97 9.11 38.98
C PHE A 566 11.80 10.58 38.62
N ILE A 567 10.70 10.92 37.93
CA ILE A 567 10.28 12.31 37.74
C ILE A 567 9.91 12.85 39.14
N THR A 568 10.74 13.69 39.69
CA THR A 568 10.33 14.49 40.86
C THR A 568 9.31 15.50 40.34
N PRO A 569 8.06 15.54 40.88
CA PRO A 569 7.13 16.60 40.53
C PRO A 569 7.81 17.93 40.85
N ALA A 570 7.81 18.86 39.92
CA ALA A 570 8.17 20.25 40.23
C ALA A 570 7.21 20.74 41.32
N ILE A 571 7.75 21.11 42.47
CA ILE A 571 7.02 21.72 43.61
C ILE A 571 6.51 23.06 43.20
#